data_15573e97536fbce901cb577db0659879
#
_entry.id   15573e97536fbce901cb577db0659879
#
_cell.length_a   1.000
_cell.length_b   1.000
_cell.length_c   1.000
_cell.angle_alpha   90.00
_cell.angle_beta   90.00
_cell.angle_gamma   90.00
#
_symmetry.space_group_name_H-M   'P 1'
#
loop_
_entity.id
_entity.type
_entity.pdbx_description
1 polymer ?
#
loop_
_entity_poly.entity_id
_entity_poly.type
_entity_poly.pdbx_seq_one_letter_code
_entity_poly.pdbx_strand_id
1 'polypeptide(L)'
;MDRRRFVHVSIFGALAWKETSLMAGATEGKGPVIVSAGRRVDAPDAQTPRFPPGNVNAVRQKIAAFFTKESPSAVVCSAACGTDLLVLEVAGQARVMREVLLGAEPAVFRKESVTDRPGDWGEMFDKVMRTAKVEVLKLPAGQEGYLQTNLDLLDRAEALAKKYETSVKALVIWNGQSRGSDDVTGHFLEQAKRHGIAVTQISTL
;
A
#
# COMPACT_ATOMS: atom_id res chain seq x y z
N MET A 1 -63.51 8.54 47.11
CA MET A 1 -63.10 7.59 46.08
C MET A 1 -62.16 8.30 45.12
N ASP A 2 -60.88 8.16 45.38
CA ASP A 2 -59.84 8.90 44.66
C ASP A 2 -59.07 7.92 43.77
N ARG A 3 -59.13 8.10 42.44
CA ARG A 3 -58.44 7.31 41.47
C ARG A 3 -57.19 8.05 41.05
N ARG A 4 -56.06 7.74 41.66
CA ARG A 4 -54.74 8.23 41.20
C ARG A 4 -54.30 7.42 39.95
N ARG A 5 -54.14 8.13 38.82
CA ARG A 5 -53.54 7.62 37.60
C ARG A 5 -52.01 7.62 37.76
N PHE A 6 -51.39 6.47 37.70
CA PHE A 6 -49.94 6.34 37.53
C PHE A 6 -49.60 6.60 36.07
N VAL A 7 -48.79 7.63 35.85
CA VAL A 7 -48.16 7.88 34.54
C VAL A 7 -46.81 7.17 34.54
N HIS A 8 -46.67 6.17 33.69
CA HIS A 8 -45.38 5.53 33.41
C HIS A 8 -44.65 6.40 32.42
N VAL A 9 -43.57 7.04 32.85
CA VAL A 9 -42.62 7.71 31.98
C VAL A 9 -41.52 6.70 31.65
N SER A 10 -41.58 6.12 30.45
CA SER A 10 -40.50 5.31 29.90
C SER A 10 -39.43 6.21 29.30
N ILE A 11 -38.32 6.37 30.01
CA ILE A 11 -37.14 7.03 29.49
C ILE A 11 -36.29 5.96 28.80
N PHE A 12 -36.50 5.73 27.53
CA PHE A 12 -35.51 5.04 26.66
C PHE A 12 -34.60 6.12 26.08
N GLY A 13 -33.52 6.40 26.79
CA GLY A 13 -32.39 7.14 26.27
C GLY A 13 -31.62 6.25 25.27
N ALA A 14 -31.88 6.47 23.99
CA ALA A 14 -31.01 5.93 22.93
C ALA A 14 -29.67 6.65 23.04
N LEU A 15 -28.66 6.00 23.63
CA LEU A 15 -27.24 6.39 23.45
C LEU A 15 -26.88 6.11 21.99
N ALA A 16 -27.00 7.15 21.17
CA ALA A 16 -26.36 7.15 19.86
C ALA A 16 -24.84 7.18 20.10
N TRP A 17 -24.19 6.04 19.93
CA TRP A 17 -22.74 5.98 19.82
C TRP A 17 -22.36 6.73 18.55
N LYS A 18 -21.89 7.97 18.73
CA LYS A 18 -21.14 8.65 17.67
C LYS A 18 -19.88 7.83 17.45
N GLU A 19 -19.85 7.03 16.38
CA GLU A 19 -18.61 6.58 15.78
C GLU A 19 -17.84 7.83 15.37
N THR A 20 -16.98 8.29 16.26
CA THR A 20 -16.02 9.34 15.95
C THR A 20 -15.01 8.73 15.03
N SER A 21 -15.24 8.90 13.73
CA SER A 21 -14.32 8.53 12.66
C SER A 21 -12.95 9.17 12.94
N LEU A 22 -12.00 8.34 13.36
CA LEU A 22 -10.57 8.69 13.50
C LEU A 22 -9.87 8.83 12.15
N MET A 23 -10.63 9.16 11.09
CA MET A 23 -10.15 9.47 9.74
C MET A 23 -10.03 11.00 9.54
N ALA A 24 -9.82 11.76 10.62
CA ALA A 24 -9.63 13.19 10.50
C ALA A 24 -8.23 13.51 9.96
N GLY A 25 -8.12 13.85 8.68
CA GLY A 25 -7.01 14.59 8.14
C GLY A 25 -6.26 14.02 6.92
N ALA A 26 -6.77 13.02 6.22
CA ALA A 26 -6.27 12.76 4.88
C ALA A 26 -6.73 13.93 3.99
N THR A 27 -5.79 14.73 3.49
CA THR A 27 -6.11 15.68 2.43
C THR A 27 -6.54 14.86 1.22
N GLU A 28 -7.80 15.00 0.79
CA GLU A 28 -8.23 14.45 -0.49
C GLU A 28 -7.42 15.17 -1.58
N GLY A 29 -6.28 14.58 -1.96
CA GLY A 29 -5.50 15.05 -3.09
C GLY A 29 -6.35 14.94 -4.35
N LYS A 30 -6.31 15.94 -5.20
CA LYS A 30 -6.94 15.90 -6.53
C LYS A 30 -6.11 15.11 -7.55
N GLY A 31 -4.96 14.59 -7.15
CA GLY A 31 -4.03 13.87 -8.00
C GLY A 31 -4.42 12.41 -8.27
N PRO A 32 -3.62 11.68 -9.04
CA PRO A 32 -3.92 10.30 -9.41
C PRO A 32 -3.91 9.35 -8.22
N VAL A 33 -4.57 8.20 -8.36
CA VAL A 33 -4.30 7.03 -7.52
C VAL A 33 -2.98 6.42 -7.99
N ILE A 34 -2.01 6.27 -7.09
CA ILE A 34 -0.75 5.59 -7.40
C ILE A 34 -0.89 4.10 -7.07
N VAL A 35 -0.61 3.24 -8.04
CA VAL A 35 -0.39 1.83 -7.80
C VAL A 35 1.11 1.54 -7.93
N SER A 36 1.70 0.86 -6.95
CA SER A 36 3.16 0.70 -6.92
C SER A 36 3.59 -0.74 -6.68
N ALA A 37 4.66 -1.12 -7.37
CA ALA A 37 5.44 -2.31 -7.08
C ALA A 37 6.93 -2.05 -7.36
N GLY A 38 7.80 -2.82 -6.69
CA GLY A 38 9.22 -2.65 -6.96
C GLY A 38 10.11 -3.68 -6.27
N ARG A 39 11.41 -3.40 -6.24
CA ARG A 39 12.41 -4.31 -5.70
C ARG A 39 12.39 -4.33 -4.18
N ARG A 40 12.49 -5.51 -3.65
CA ARG A 40 12.91 -5.69 -2.25
C ARG A 40 14.39 -5.30 -2.12
N VAL A 41 14.79 -4.83 -0.94
CA VAL A 41 16.20 -4.59 -0.66
C VAL A 41 17.00 -5.90 -0.85
N ASP A 42 18.22 -5.79 -1.35
CA ASP A 42 19.08 -6.95 -1.61
C ASP A 42 19.38 -7.73 -0.32
N ALA A 43 19.47 -9.05 -0.44
CA ALA A 43 20.00 -9.89 0.61
C ALA A 43 21.51 -9.64 0.80
N PRO A 44 22.09 -9.92 1.98
CA PRO A 44 23.52 -9.68 2.24
C PRO A 44 24.45 -10.44 1.29
N ASP A 45 24.00 -11.57 0.75
CA ASP A 45 24.73 -12.45 -0.16
C ASP A 45 24.35 -12.25 -1.63
N ALA A 46 23.63 -11.19 -1.96
CA ALA A 46 23.20 -10.92 -3.32
C ALA A 46 24.39 -10.72 -4.27
N GLN A 47 24.52 -11.61 -5.25
CA GLN A 47 25.62 -11.59 -6.23
C GLN A 47 25.47 -10.44 -7.25
N THR A 48 24.25 -10.05 -7.53
CA THR A 48 23.95 -8.98 -8.49
C THR A 48 23.13 -7.91 -7.77
N PRO A 49 23.70 -6.73 -7.50
CA PRO A 49 22.96 -5.65 -6.87
C PRO A 49 21.76 -5.19 -7.70
N ARG A 50 20.61 -5.10 -7.06
CA ARG A 50 19.35 -4.59 -7.66
C ARG A 50 18.74 -3.49 -6.86
N PHE A 51 18.82 -3.58 -5.54
CA PHE A 51 18.47 -2.54 -4.59
C PHE A 51 19.39 -2.62 -3.37
N PRO A 52 20.61 -2.11 -3.47
CA PRO A 52 21.57 -2.13 -2.37
C PRO A 52 21.03 -1.39 -1.14
N PRO A 53 21.28 -1.88 0.09
CA PRO A 53 20.86 -1.21 1.32
C PRO A 53 21.36 0.25 1.42
N GLY A 54 22.54 0.54 0.89
CA GLY A 54 23.10 1.90 0.85
C GLY A 54 22.28 2.90 0.03
N ASN A 55 21.45 2.43 -0.90
CA ASN A 55 20.63 3.27 -1.77
C ASN A 55 19.23 3.59 -1.19
N VAL A 56 18.86 3.00 -0.05
CA VAL A 56 17.52 3.15 0.55
C VAL A 56 17.13 4.61 0.75
N ASN A 57 18.03 5.44 1.29
CA ASN A 57 17.75 6.85 1.50
C ASN A 57 17.60 7.65 0.18
N ALA A 58 18.43 7.39 -0.82
CA ALA A 58 18.33 8.02 -2.13
C ALA A 58 17.00 7.66 -2.82
N VAL A 59 16.60 6.38 -2.76
CA VAL A 59 15.32 5.93 -3.31
C VAL A 59 14.14 6.57 -2.56
N ARG A 60 14.19 6.65 -1.23
CA ARG A 60 13.18 7.35 -0.43
C ARG A 60 13.01 8.82 -0.87
N GLN A 61 14.11 9.54 -1.11
CA GLN A 61 14.07 10.92 -1.58
C GLN A 61 13.45 11.04 -2.99
N LYS A 62 13.78 10.12 -3.90
CA LYS A 62 13.17 10.07 -5.24
C LYS A 62 11.65 9.83 -5.16
N ILE A 63 11.20 8.93 -4.26
CA ILE A 63 9.77 8.69 -4.01
C ILE A 63 9.11 9.95 -3.45
N ALA A 64 9.72 10.62 -2.47
CA ALA A 64 9.17 11.85 -1.89
C ALA A 64 9.04 12.97 -2.93
N ALA A 65 10.03 13.15 -3.79
CA ALA A 65 9.97 14.12 -4.91
C ALA A 65 8.84 13.77 -5.89
N PHE A 66 8.66 12.49 -6.22
CA PHE A 66 7.55 12.02 -7.05
C PHE A 66 6.19 12.34 -6.40
N PHE A 67 6.01 12.09 -5.10
CA PHE A 67 4.78 12.39 -4.37
C PHE A 67 4.49 13.90 -4.32
N THR A 68 5.53 14.71 -4.12
CA THR A 68 5.39 16.19 -4.17
C THR A 68 4.90 16.65 -5.54
N LYS A 69 5.43 16.08 -6.62
CA LYS A 69 5.06 16.41 -7.99
C LYS A 69 3.63 15.98 -8.34
N GLU A 70 3.27 14.73 -8.01
CA GLU A 70 2.01 14.13 -8.44
C GLU A 70 0.84 14.46 -7.51
N SER A 71 1.12 14.80 -6.24
CA SER A 71 0.11 15.08 -5.20
C SER A 71 -1.00 14.04 -5.16
N PRO A 72 -0.67 12.73 -5.00
CA PRO A 72 -1.61 11.64 -5.19
C PRO A 72 -2.78 11.69 -4.20
N SER A 73 -3.95 11.23 -4.64
CA SER A 73 -5.14 11.06 -3.79
C SER A 73 -5.06 9.80 -2.91
N ALA A 74 -4.45 8.75 -3.43
CA ALA A 74 -4.28 7.48 -2.73
C ALA A 74 -3.08 6.71 -3.27
N VAL A 75 -2.63 5.73 -2.48
CA VAL A 75 -1.64 4.73 -2.86
C VAL A 75 -2.20 3.33 -2.63
N VAL A 76 -1.98 2.46 -3.60
CA VAL A 76 -2.27 1.02 -3.52
C VAL A 76 -0.96 0.26 -3.77
N CYS A 77 -0.50 -0.52 -2.83
CA CYS A 77 0.63 -1.44 -3.02
C CYS A 77 0.61 -2.58 -2.00
N SER A 78 1.53 -3.53 -2.15
CA SER A 78 1.83 -4.49 -1.11
C SER A 78 2.71 -3.86 -0.02
N ALA A 79 3.30 -4.65 0.88
CA ALA A 79 4.10 -4.14 1.99
C ALA A 79 5.41 -4.92 2.19
N ALA A 80 6.02 -5.41 1.11
CA ALA A 80 7.30 -6.08 1.19
C ALA A 80 8.43 -5.11 1.60
N CYS A 81 9.50 -5.63 2.20
CA CYS A 81 10.67 -4.83 2.56
C CYS A 81 11.28 -4.17 1.30
N GLY A 82 11.78 -2.97 1.46
CA GLY A 82 12.31 -2.18 0.34
C GLY A 82 11.29 -1.20 -0.20
N THR A 83 11.04 -1.21 -1.52
CA THR A 83 10.31 -0.12 -2.18
C THR A 83 8.86 0.04 -1.74
N ASP A 84 8.14 -1.06 -1.47
CA ASP A 84 6.74 -0.98 -1.04
C ASP A 84 6.61 -0.25 0.29
N LEU A 85 7.40 -0.66 1.30
CA LEU A 85 7.40 0.00 2.60
C LEU A 85 7.89 1.45 2.53
N LEU A 86 8.84 1.78 1.64
CA LEU A 86 9.27 3.17 1.43
C LEU A 86 8.15 4.03 0.83
N VAL A 87 7.41 3.50 -0.14
CA VAL A 87 6.24 4.19 -0.73
C VAL A 87 5.18 4.43 0.34
N LEU A 88 4.86 3.42 1.15
CA LEU A 88 3.87 3.52 2.24
C LEU A 88 4.31 4.49 3.35
N GLU A 89 5.61 4.53 3.67
CA GLU A 89 6.16 5.49 4.62
C GLU A 89 5.99 6.92 4.11
N VAL A 90 6.44 7.20 2.88
CA VAL A 90 6.34 8.52 2.26
C VAL A 90 4.88 8.96 2.13
N ALA A 91 4.00 8.07 1.68
CA ALA A 91 2.56 8.33 1.61
C ALA A 91 1.98 8.70 2.99
N GLY A 92 2.39 7.99 4.05
CA GLY A 92 1.98 8.28 5.41
C GLY A 92 2.46 9.65 5.91
N GLN A 93 3.70 10.02 5.61
CA GLN A 93 4.25 11.35 5.93
C GLN A 93 3.50 12.47 5.19
N ALA A 94 3.13 12.23 3.94
CA ALA A 94 2.34 13.15 3.12
C ALA A 94 0.84 13.11 3.43
N ARG A 95 0.38 12.30 4.39
CA ARG A 95 -1.03 12.09 4.76
C ARG A 95 -1.90 11.61 3.59
N VAL A 96 -1.30 10.92 2.64
CA VAL A 96 -1.99 10.28 1.53
C VAL A 96 -2.64 8.98 2.01
N MET A 97 -3.86 8.69 1.56
CA MET A 97 -4.54 7.43 1.85
C MET A 97 -3.74 6.24 1.34
N ARG A 98 -3.68 5.18 2.14
CA ARG A 98 -2.92 3.96 1.82
C ARG A 98 -3.84 2.75 1.90
N GLU A 99 -3.94 2.01 0.80
CA GLU A 99 -4.52 0.67 0.76
C GLU A 99 -3.40 -0.36 0.51
N VAL A 100 -3.34 -1.35 1.38
CA VAL A 100 -2.33 -2.41 1.35
C VAL A 100 -3.01 -3.73 1.05
N LEU A 101 -2.56 -4.42 0.00
CA LEU A 101 -3.02 -5.77 -0.32
C LEU A 101 -1.91 -6.77 0.01
N LEU A 102 -2.21 -7.72 0.89
CA LEU A 102 -1.30 -8.79 1.27
C LEU A 102 -1.79 -10.12 0.68
N GLY A 103 -0.93 -10.84 -0.02
CA GLY A 103 -1.26 -12.17 -0.56
C GLY A 103 -1.48 -13.24 0.54
N ALA A 104 -0.88 -13.03 1.72
CA ALA A 104 -0.95 -13.94 2.87
C ALA A 104 -1.29 -13.21 4.16
N GLU A 105 -1.63 -13.95 5.21
CA GLU A 105 -1.86 -13.42 6.55
C GLU A 105 -0.66 -12.58 7.03
N PRO A 106 -0.89 -11.46 7.75
CA PRO A 106 0.16 -10.49 8.07
C PRO A 106 1.38 -11.10 8.77
N ALA A 107 1.20 -12.07 9.66
CA ALA A 107 2.31 -12.72 10.35
C ALA A 107 3.19 -13.54 9.41
N VAL A 108 2.58 -14.24 8.45
CA VAL A 108 3.27 -15.02 7.41
C VAL A 108 4.00 -14.07 6.46
N PHE A 109 3.31 -13.08 5.94
CA PHE A 109 3.87 -12.07 5.05
C PHE A 109 5.06 -11.33 5.68
N ARG A 110 4.93 -10.94 6.95
CA ARG A 110 5.99 -10.30 7.73
C ARG A 110 7.26 -11.14 7.78
N LYS A 111 7.11 -12.44 8.05
CA LYS A 111 8.24 -13.38 8.13
C LYS A 111 8.92 -13.59 6.77
N GLU A 112 8.14 -13.75 5.70
CA GLU A 112 8.63 -14.20 4.39
C GLU A 112 9.03 -13.05 3.46
N SER A 113 8.45 -11.88 3.65
CA SER A 113 8.61 -10.77 2.72
C SER A 113 9.11 -9.47 3.36
N VAL A 114 9.28 -9.43 4.68
CA VAL A 114 9.69 -8.21 5.38
C VAL A 114 10.94 -8.44 6.21
N THR A 115 10.92 -9.36 7.19
CA THR A 115 12.01 -9.56 8.15
C THR A 115 13.05 -10.59 7.72
N ASP A 116 12.92 -11.15 6.54
CA ASP A 116 13.93 -12.00 5.89
C ASP A 116 15.10 -11.18 5.28
N ARG A 117 15.06 -9.86 5.42
CA ARG A 117 16.13 -8.93 5.02
C ARG A 117 16.58 -8.10 6.22
N PRO A 118 17.88 -7.71 6.26
CA PRO A 118 18.41 -6.88 7.33
C PRO A 118 17.83 -5.48 7.30
N GLY A 119 17.67 -4.86 8.47
CA GLY A 119 17.16 -3.50 8.67
C GLY A 119 15.86 -3.47 9.48
N ASP A 120 15.33 -2.26 9.70
CA ASP A 120 14.17 -2.00 10.56
C ASP A 120 12.83 -2.16 9.84
N TRP A 121 12.80 -3.02 8.81
CA TRP A 121 11.60 -3.25 7.99
C TRP A 121 10.42 -3.76 8.79
N GLY A 122 10.68 -4.57 9.81
CA GLY A 122 9.64 -5.10 10.69
C GLY A 122 8.87 -4.02 11.43
N GLU A 123 9.56 -3.04 12.00
CA GLU A 123 8.93 -1.91 12.69
C GLU A 123 8.13 -1.02 11.74
N MET A 124 8.68 -0.78 10.54
CA MET A 124 8.00 -0.02 9.49
C MET A 124 6.72 -0.73 9.03
N PHE A 125 6.78 -2.04 8.80
CA PHE A 125 5.63 -2.86 8.47
C PHE A 125 4.56 -2.78 9.56
N ASP A 126 4.93 -3.00 10.82
CA ASP A 126 4.01 -2.98 11.95
C ASP A 126 3.32 -1.61 12.10
N LYS A 127 4.03 -0.51 11.83
CA LYS A 127 3.47 0.84 11.79
C LYS A 127 2.47 1.01 10.64
N VAL A 128 2.79 0.51 9.45
CA VAL A 128 1.90 0.55 8.29
C VAL A 128 0.63 -0.24 8.55
N MET A 129 0.73 -1.47 9.10
CA MET A 129 -0.43 -2.31 9.42
C MET A 129 -1.41 -1.63 10.39
N ARG A 130 -0.93 -0.79 11.30
CA ARG A 130 -1.79 -0.04 12.25
C ARG A 130 -2.44 1.20 11.66
N THR A 131 -1.92 1.73 10.54
CA THR A 131 -2.28 3.07 10.05
C THR A 131 -2.76 3.12 8.61
N ALA A 132 -2.70 2.02 7.88
CA ALA A 132 -3.23 1.87 6.53
C ALA A 132 -4.50 1.02 6.52
N LYS A 133 -5.27 1.11 5.46
CA LYS A 133 -6.33 0.12 5.19
C LYS A 133 -5.67 -1.13 4.61
N VAL A 134 -5.83 -2.26 5.29
CA VAL A 134 -5.20 -3.53 4.92
C VAL A 134 -6.26 -4.55 4.52
N GLU A 135 -6.01 -5.26 3.43
CA GLU A 135 -6.80 -6.39 2.98
C GLU A 135 -5.90 -7.61 2.75
N VAL A 136 -6.35 -8.77 3.19
CA VAL A 136 -5.66 -10.06 2.99
C VAL A 136 -6.39 -10.85 1.93
N LEU A 137 -5.69 -11.13 0.81
CA LEU A 137 -6.27 -11.78 -0.37
C LEU A 137 -6.36 -13.31 -0.23
N LYS A 138 -5.59 -13.90 0.68
CA LYS A 138 -5.52 -15.36 0.92
C LYS A 138 -5.16 -16.16 -0.35
N LEU A 139 -4.15 -15.69 -1.05
CA LEU A 139 -3.66 -16.29 -2.29
C LEU A 139 -2.73 -17.48 -2.03
N PRO A 140 -2.49 -18.34 -3.03
CA PRO A 140 -1.49 -19.39 -2.94
C PRO A 140 -0.11 -18.84 -2.57
N ALA A 141 0.66 -19.60 -1.82
CA ALA A 141 2.05 -19.24 -1.53
C ALA A 141 2.91 -19.27 -2.80
N GLY A 142 3.96 -18.44 -2.82
CA GLY A 142 4.95 -18.43 -3.90
C GLY A 142 4.57 -17.51 -5.07
N GLN A 143 5.15 -17.81 -6.24
CA GLN A 143 5.14 -16.94 -7.41
C GLN A 143 3.72 -16.65 -7.91
N GLU A 144 2.87 -17.65 -8.00
CA GLU A 144 1.49 -17.51 -8.48
C GLU A 144 0.72 -16.46 -7.65
N GLY A 145 0.81 -16.53 -6.32
CA GLY A 145 0.19 -15.55 -5.45
C GLY A 145 0.75 -14.14 -5.62
N TYR A 146 2.07 -14.00 -5.86
CA TYR A 146 2.65 -12.68 -6.13
C TYR A 146 2.20 -12.11 -7.47
N LEU A 147 2.07 -12.93 -8.52
CA LEU A 147 1.56 -12.50 -9.81
C LEU A 147 0.08 -12.09 -9.72
N GLN A 148 -0.72 -12.85 -8.99
CA GLN A 148 -2.12 -12.51 -8.74
C GLN A 148 -2.24 -11.22 -7.92
N THR A 149 -1.41 -11.06 -6.88
CA THR A 149 -1.38 -9.79 -6.11
C THR A 149 -1.16 -8.58 -7.01
N ASN A 150 -0.28 -8.68 -8.02
CA ASN A 150 -0.06 -7.58 -8.96
C ASN A 150 -1.34 -7.20 -9.72
N LEU A 151 -2.15 -8.18 -10.15
CA LEU A 151 -3.42 -7.92 -10.83
C LEU A 151 -4.42 -7.27 -9.87
N ASP A 152 -4.56 -7.80 -8.67
CA ASP A 152 -5.46 -7.26 -7.65
C ASP A 152 -5.10 -5.82 -7.23
N LEU A 153 -3.79 -5.48 -7.23
CA LEU A 153 -3.32 -4.11 -7.01
C LEU A 153 -3.80 -3.15 -8.11
N LEU A 154 -3.70 -3.56 -9.38
CA LEU A 154 -4.14 -2.75 -10.52
C LEU A 154 -5.65 -2.56 -10.49
N ASP A 155 -6.42 -3.64 -10.33
CA ASP A 155 -7.89 -3.59 -10.25
C ASP A 155 -8.36 -2.70 -9.09
N ARG A 156 -7.70 -2.80 -7.93
CA ARG A 156 -7.99 -1.95 -6.77
C ARG A 156 -7.73 -0.48 -7.06
N ALA A 157 -6.63 -0.17 -7.72
CA ALA A 157 -6.28 1.22 -8.06
C ALA A 157 -7.28 1.80 -9.06
N GLU A 158 -7.70 1.04 -10.06
CA GLU A 158 -8.73 1.45 -11.03
C GLU A 158 -10.09 1.69 -10.35
N ALA A 159 -10.49 0.80 -9.44
CA ALA A 159 -11.72 0.97 -8.67
C ALA A 159 -11.70 2.24 -7.79
N LEU A 160 -10.56 2.54 -7.16
CA LEU A 160 -10.39 3.76 -6.38
C LEU A 160 -10.38 5.01 -7.26
N ALA A 161 -9.68 4.98 -8.39
CA ALA A 161 -9.64 6.10 -9.33
C ALA A 161 -11.03 6.42 -9.87
N LYS A 162 -11.82 5.40 -10.20
CA LYS A 162 -13.23 5.57 -10.57
C LYS A 162 -14.06 6.21 -9.45
N LYS A 163 -13.86 5.76 -8.21
CA LYS A 163 -14.56 6.31 -7.03
C LYS A 163 -14.22 7.78 -6.78
N TYR A 164 -12.96 8.18 -7.01
CA TYR A 164 -12.48 9.54 -6.78
C TYR A 164 -12.52 10.43 -8.03
N GLU A 165 -13.05 9.91 -9.14
CA GLU A 165 -13.12 10.63 -10.42
C GLU A 165 -11.76 11.15 -10.88
N THR A 166 -10.71 10.31 -10.74
CA THR A 166 -9.34 10.62 -11.09
C THR A 166 -8.71 9.52 -11.94
N SER A 167 -7.44 9.68 -12.32
CA SER A 167 -6.69 8.68 -13.09
C SER A 167 -5.86 7.76 -12.19
N VAL A 168 -5.41 6.63 -12.77
CA VAL A 168 -4.38 5.76 -12.17
C VAL A 168 -3.02 6.08 -12.78
N LYS A 169 -1.97 6.04 -11.98
CA LYS A 169 -0.58 6.06 -12.43
C LYS A 169 0.21 4.96 -11.74
N ALA A 170 0.94 4.16 -12.49
CA ALA A 170 1.81 3.12 -11.97
C ALA A 170 3.19 3.68 -11.63
N LEU A 171 3.69 3.37 -10.45
CA LEU A 171 5.04 3.67 -9.99
C LEU A 171 5.84 2.37 -9.85
N VAL A 172 6.81 2.15 -10.75
CA VAL A 172 7.69 0.98 -10.74
C VAL A 172 9.07 1.39 -10.21
N ILE A 173 9.50 0.78 -9.10
CA ILE A 173 10.76 1.16 -8.46
C ILE A 173 11.72 -0.02 -8.53
N TRP A 174 12.66 0.02 -9.46
CA TRP A 174 13.52 -1.12 -9.77
C TRP A 174 14.83 -0.69 -10.44
N ASN A 175 15.70 -1.66 -10.69
CA ASN A 175 16.99 -1.44 -11.37
C ASN A 175 16.91 -1.40 -12.91
N GLY A 176 15.70 -1.42 -13.50
CA GLY A 176 15.49 -1.40 -14.95
C GLY A 176 15.74 -2.73 -15.66
N GLN A 177 16.11 -3.80 -14.94
CA GLN A 177 16.47 -5.10 -15.53
C GLN A 177 15.55 -6.20 -15.03
N SER A 178 14.94 -6.94 -15.97
CA SER A 178 14.14 -8.12 -15.64
C SER A 178 15.03 -9.28 -15.18
N ARG A 179 14.47 -10.13 -14.31
CA ARG A 179 15.05 -11.40 -13.87
C ARG A 179 14.61 -12.59 -14.74
N GLY A 180 13.89 -12.34 -15.82
CA GLY A 180 13.25 -13.38 -16.63
C GLY A 180 11.81 -13.64 -16.20
N SER A 181 11.32 -14.87 -16.44
CA SER A 181 9.93 -15.29 -16.17
C SER A 181 9.48 -15.11 -14.72
N ASP A 182 10.42 -15.15 -13.78
CA ASP A 182 10.13 -15.11 -12.34
C ASP A 182 10.16 -13.68 -11.76
N ASP A 183 10.20 -12.67 -12.63
CA ASP A 183 10.27 -11.28 -12.20
C ASP A 183 8.90 -10.68 -11.91
N VAL A 184 8.51 -10.73 -10.64
CA VAL A 184 7.25 -10.14 -10.15
C VAL A 184 7.17 -8.63 -10.45
N THR A 185 8.28 -7.89 -10.34
CA THR A 185 8.30 -6.44 -10.67
C THR A 185 8.16 -6.22 -12.18
N GLY A 186 8.84 -7.02 -12.99
CA GLY A 186 8.70 -7.00 -14.45
C GLY A 186 7.28 -7.33 -14.90
N HIS A 187 6.65 -8.35 -14.28
CA HIS A 187 5.25 -8.69 -14.52
C HIS A 187 4.32 -7.52 -14.20
N PHE A 188 4.46 -6.87 -13.05
CA PHE A 188 3.66 -5.71 -12.70
C PHE A 188 3.77 -4.60 -13.76
N LEU A 189 4.99 -4.29 -14.21
CA LEU A 189 5.22 -3.30 -15.28
C LEU A 189 4.47 -3.66 -16.56
N GLU A 190 4.54 -4.92 -16.98
CA GLU A 190 3.86 -5.39 -18.18
C GLU A 190 2.34 -5.32 -18.04
N GLN A 191 1.79 -5.73 -16.91
CA GLN A 191 0.35 -5.64 -16.66
C GLN A 191 -0.14 -4.20 -16.61
N ALA A 192 0.57 -3.29 -15.93
CA ALA A 192 0.23 -1.87 -15.92
C ALA A 192 0.16 -1.28 -17.34
N LYS A 193 1.09 -1.66 -18.23
CA LYS A 193 1.07 -1.26 -19.65
C LYS A 193 -0.13 -1.86 -20.41
N ARG A 194 -0.46 -3.14 -20.16
CA ARG A 194 -1.62 -3.81 -20.78
C ARG A 194 -2.95 -3.15 -20.39
N HIS A 195 -3.05 -2.67 -19.15
CA HIS A 195 -4.19 -1.88 -18.65
C HIS A 195 -4.20 -0.43 -19.19
N GLY A 196 -3.21 -0.03 -19.99
CA GLY A 196 -3.11 1.35 -20.50
C GLY A 196 -2.78 2.38 -19.44
N ILE A 197 -2.25 1.94 -18.29
CA ILE A 197 -1.90 2.83 -17.17
C ILE A 197 -0.57 3.52 -17.45
N ALA A 198 -0.53 4.85 -17.26
CA ALA A 198 0.70 5.62 -17.40
C ALA A 198 1.73 5.19 -16.33
N VAL A 199 2.96 4.84 -16.76
CA VAL A 199 4.02 4.31 -15.91
C VAL A 199 5.11 5.35 -15.68
N THR A 200 5.49 5.54 -14.42
CA THR A 200 6.73 6.22 -14.01
C THR A 200 7.68 5.20 -13.40
N GLN A 201 8.96 5.31 -13.71
CA GLN A 201 9.97 4.42 -13.17
C GLN A 201 10.98 5.21 -12.33
N ILE A 202 11.36 4.66 -11.17
CA ILE A 202 12.44 5.17 -10.32
C ILE A 202 13.52 4.09 -10.22
N SER A 203 14.78 4.47 -10.51
CA SER A 203 15.91 3.57 -10.36
C SER A 203 16.28 3.37 -8.90
N THR A 204 16.54 2.09 -8.54
CA THR A 204 17.12 1.66 -7.25
C THR A 204 18.64 1.66 -7.23
N LEU A 205 19.28 1.92 -8.38
CA LEU A 205 20.72 2.03 -8.56
C LEU A 205 21.11 3.49 -8.82
#